data_ca1def3e7b13a47a67dbea96ca1bc039
#
_entry.id   ca1def3e7b13a47a67dbea96ca1bc039
#
_cell.length_a   1.000
_cell.length_b   1.000
_cell.length_c   1.000
_cell.angle_alpha   90.00
_cell.angle_beta   90.00
_cell.angle_gamma   90.00
#
_symmetry.space_group_name_H-M   'P 1'
#
loop_
_entity.id
_entity.type
_entity.pdbx_description
1 polymer ?
#
loop_
_entity_poly.entity_id
_entity_poly.type
_entity_poly.pdbx_seq_one_letter_code
_entity_poly.pdbx_strand_id
1 'polypeptide(L)'
;MSKFLYKTRNGTNPAKLPKVWLCAHPKDISTFLQNDANKILSIVNCAIWYDENSTNNYNEEELIDNLSGMNLFVVPVTHRFLIEDNRALSFELPYAIKNNIPILPLIKDSALTNLFNEKCGYIQYLSLENDDEIGFSSDEKLKKYISTILLGDETTKKIRDAFDAYIFLSYRKKDKKYANQL
;
A
#
# COMPACT_ATOMS: atom_id res chain seq x y z
N MET A 1 -17.79 -15.99 10.42
CA MET A 1 -16.51 -16.51 9.92
C MET A 1 -16.01 -15.55 8.86
N SER A 2 -14.87 -14.93 9.11
CA SER A 2 -14.18 -14.09 8.11
C SER A 2 -13.77 -15.00 6.96
N LYS A 3 -14.08 -14.60 5.74
CA LYS A 3 -13.66 -15.34 4.55
C LYS A 3 -12.56 -14.54 3.86
N PHE A 4 -11.31 -14.88 4.15
CA PHE A 4 -10.17 -14.31 3.45
C PHE A 4 -10.13 -14.80 2.01
N LEU A 5 -10.25 -13.86 1.09
CA LEU A 5 -10.22 -14.10 -0.34
C LEU A 5 -8.91 -13.58 -0.92
N TYR A 6 -8.58 -14.00 -2.12
CA TYR A 6 -7.41 -13.48 -2.82
C TYR A 6 -7.68 -13.29 -4.31
N LYS A 7 -6.91 -12.37 -4.90
CA LYS A 7 -6.83 -12.17 -6.34
C LYS A 7 -5.38 -12.32 -6.79
N THR A 8 -5.15 -13.11 -7.82
CA THR A 8 -3.84 -13.31 -8.44
C THR A 8 -3.91 -13.07 -9.94
N ARG A 9 -2.76 -12.94 -10.58
CA ARG A 9 -2.69 -12.88 -12.04
C ARG A 9 -3.11 -14.22 -12.62
N ASN A 10 -4.15 -14.23 -13.48
CA ASN A 10 -4.66 -15.40 -14.17
C ASN A 10 -5.06 -16.59 -13.25
N GLY A 11 -5.47 -16.32 -12.02
CA GLY A 11 -5.86 -17.38 -11.08
C GLY A 11 -4.71 -18.25 -10.57
N THR A 12 -3.48 -17.77 -10.62
CA THR A 12 -2.29 -18.50 -10.14
C THR A 12 -2.43 -18.84 -8.66
N ASN A 13 -1.92 -20.02 -8.25
CA ASN A 13 -1.93 -20.46 -6.85
C ASN A 13 -1.15 -19.49 -5.97
N PRO A 14 -1.75 -18.94 -4.90
CA PRO A 14 -1.13 -17.91 -4.05
C PRO A 14 -0.02 -18.43 -3.12
N ALA A 15 0.10 -19.74 -2.94
CA ALA A 15 0.93 -20.34 -1.87
C ALA A 15 2.41 -19.95 -1.91
N LYS A 16 2.94 -19.66 -3.11
CA LYS A 16 4.35 -19.29 -3.34
C LYS A 16 4.54 -17.84 -3.77
N LEU A 17 3.47 -17.05 -3.75
CA LEU A 17 3.53 -15.67 -4.18
C LEU A 17 3.70 -14.73 -2.99
N PRO A 18 4.41 -13.60 -3.16
CA PRO A 18 4.37 -12.51 -2.18
C PRO A 18 2.93 -12.13 -1.86
N LYS A 19 2.64 -11.93 -0.58
CA LYS A 19 1.29 -11.66 -0.08
C LYS A 19 1.11 -10.17 0.15
N VAL A 20 0.12 -9.60 -0.49
CA VAL A 20 -0.29 -8.20 -0.35
C VAL A 20 -1.64 -8.16 0.33
N TRP A 21 -1.76 -7.42 1.42
CA TRP A 21 -3.05 -7.19 2.07
C TRP A 21 -3.71 -5.92 1.55
N LEU A 22 -4.97 -6.01 1.14
CA LEU A 22 -5.80 -4.87 0.80
C LEU A 22 -6.50 -4.35 2.05
N CYS A 23 -5.90 -3.35 2.67
CA CYS A 23 -6.43 -2.66 3.83
C CYS A 23 -7.35 -1.51 3.38
N ALA A 24 -8.63 -1.79 3.22
CA ALA A 24 -9.60 -0.88 2.63
C ALA A 24 -10.93 -0.90 3.37
N HIS A 25 -11.70 0.19 3.25
CA HIS A 25 -13.08 0.18 3.68
C HIS A 25 -13.87 -0.89 2.90
N PRO A 26 -14.73 -1.73 3.54
CA PRO A 26 -15.41 -2.86 2.89
C PRO A 26 -16.13 -2.49 1.59
N LYS A 27 -16.82 -1.34 1.58
CA LYS A 27 -17.55 -0.86 0.40
C LYS A 27 -16.66 -0.44 -0.78
N ASP A 28 -15.35 -0.28 -0.56
CA ASP A 28 -14.39 0.18 -1.58
C ASP A 28 -13.57 -0.98 -2.17
N ILE A 29 -13.60 -2.16 -1.54
CA ILE A 29 -12.84 -3.35 -1.97
C ILE A 29 -13.15 -3.72 -3.42
N SER A 30 -14.42 -3.85 -3.79
CA SER A 30 -14.81 -4.24 -5.14
C SER A 30 -14.33 -3.23 -6.19
N THR A 31 -14.43 -1.95 -5.90
CA THR A 31 -13.97 -0.87 -6.79
C THR A 31 -12.46 -0.95 -7.00
N PHE A 32 -11.69 -1.15 -5.91
CA PHE A 32 -10.25 -1.33 -6.00
C PHE A 32 -9.85 -2.56 -6.81
N LEU A 33 -10.50 -3.70 -6.56
CA LEU A 33 -10.21 -4.95 -7.26
C LEU A 33 -10.49 -4.87 -8.76
N GLN A 34 -11.46 -4.07 -9.18
CA GLN A 34 -11.79 -3.86 -10.60
C GLN A 34 -10.82 -2.90 -11.27
N ASN A 35 -10.45 -1.80 -10.63
CA ASN A 35 -9.75 -0.69 -11.26
C ASN A 35 -8.24 -0.71 -11.04
N ASP A 36 -7.77 -1.01 -9.82
CA ASP A 36 -6.38 -0.79 -9.43
C ASP A 36 -5.58 -2.07 -9.20
N ALA A 37 -6.24 -3.15 -8.74
CA ALA A 37 -5.55 -4.40 -8.43
C ALA A 37 -4.82 -4.98 -9.64
N ASN A 38 -5.37 -4.85 -10.84
CA ASN A 38 -4.75 -5.35 -12.06
C ASN A 38 -3.44 -4.61 -12.39
N LYS A 39 -3.32 -3.32 -12.06
CA LYS A 39 -2.07 -2.57 -12.21
C LYS A 39 -0.98 -3.18 -11.34
N ILE A 40 -1.27 -3.43 -10.04
CA ILE A 40 -0.34 -4.07 -9.11
C ILE A 40 0.08 -5.45 -9.62
N LEU A 41 -0.88 -6.28 -10.00
CA LEU A 41 -0.63 -7.63 -10.51
C LEU A 41 0.13 -7.66 -11.83
N SER A 42 0.08 -6.59 -12.64
CA SER A 42 0.89 -6.46 -13.86
C SER A 42 2.35 -6.12 -13.57
N ILE A 43 2.61 -5.42 -12.46
CA ILE A 43 3.95 -4.99 -12.05
C ILE A 43 4.71 -6.18 -11.46
N VAL A 44 4.09 -6.91 -10.54
CA VAL A 44 4.72 -8.02 -9.82
C VAL A 44 3.74 -9.18 -9.70
N ASN A 45 4.26 -10.41 -9.80
CA ASN A 45 3.47 -11.61 -9.58
C ASN A 45 3.28 -11.82 -8.07
N CYS A 46 2.15 -11.37 -7.54
CA CYS A 46 1.79 -11.45 -6.13
C CYS A 46 0.35 -11.92 -5.96
N ALA A 47 -0.05 -12.18 -4.71
CA ALA A 47 -1.42 -12.45 -4.33
C ALA A 47 -1.97 -11.29 -3.48
N ILE A 48 -3.03 -10.65 -3.93
CA ILE A 48 -3.74 -9.59 -3.18
C ILE A 48 -4.82 -10.25 -2.35
N TRP A 49 -4.65 -10.24 -1.04
CA TRP A 49 -5.58 -10.80 -0.05
C TRP A 49 -6.49 -9.72 0.50
N TYR A 50 -7.73 -10.05 0.77
CA TYR A 50 -8.75 -9.14 1.29
C TYR A 50 -9.86 -9.88 2.03
N ASP A 51 -10.64 -9.16 2.82
CA ASP A 51 -11.82 -9.68 3.50
C ASP A 51 -13.05 -8.82 3.16
N GLU A 52 -13.96 -9.39 2.36
CA GLU A 52 -15.20 -8.71 1.96
C GLU A 52 -16.15 -8.45 3.13
N ASN A 53 -16.04 -9.24 4.19
CA ASN A 53 -16.91 -9.18 5.36
C ASN A 53 -16.25 -8.47 6.54
N SER A 54 -15.42 -7.47 6.29
CA SER A 54 -14.70 -6.73 7.34
C SER A 54 -15.65 -5.95 8.27
N THR A 55 -16.57 -6.68 8.90
CA THR A 55 -17.43 -6.17 9.98
C THR A 55 -16.64 -6.11 11.27
N ASN A 56 -17.12 -5.33 12.25
CA ASN A 56 -16.52 -5.23 13.58
C ASN A 56 -16.64 -6.52 14.41
N ASN A 57 -17.30 -7.57 13.88
CA ASN A 57 -17.43 -8.87 14.53
C ASN A 57 -16.50 -9.89 13.85
N TYR A 58 -15.23 -9.92 14.26
CA TYR A 58 -14.18 -10.79 13.73
C TYR A 58 -13.45 -11.51 14.86
N ASN A 59 -12.87 -12.67 14.53
CA ASN A 59 -11.91 -13.34 15.41
C ASN A 59 -10.54 -12.66 15.26
N GLU A 60 -10.10 -11.99 16.32
CA GLU A 60 -8.84 -11.23 16.32
C GLU A 60 -7.63 -12.14 16.12
N GLU A 61 -7.57 -13.31 16.72
CA GLU A 61 -6.47 -14.26 16.57
C GLU A 61 -6.35 -14.74 15.12
N GLU A 62 -7.47 -15.15 14.50
CA GLU A 62 -7.50 -15.58 13.10
C GLU A 62 -7.06 -14.44 12.15
N LEU A 63 -7.47 -13.21 12.44
CA LEU A 63 -7.07 -12.04 11.66
C LEU A 63 -5.57 -11.78 11.80
N ILE A 64 -5.03 -11.78 13.01
CA ILE A 64 -3.60 -11.59 13.28
C ILE A 64 -2.77 -12.65 12.57
N ASP A 65 -3.15 -13.92 12.63
CA ASP A 65 -2.44 -15.01 11.94
C ASP A 65 -2.36 -14.75 10.43
N ASN A 66 -3.45 -14.28 9.83
CA ASN A 66 -3.45 -13.94 8.41
C ASN A 66 -2.61 -12.71 8.10
N LEU A 67 -2.70 -11.65 8.90
CA LEU A 67 -1.97 -10.40 8.67
C LEU A 67 -0.46 -10.55 8.91
N SER A 68 -0.04 -11.41 9.84
CA SER A 68 1.38 -11.63 10.17
C SER A 68 2.22 -12.14 9.00
N GLY A 69 1.58 -12.85 8.06
CA GLY A 69 2.25 -13.38 6.87
C GLY A 69 2.27 -12.44 5.66
N MET A 70 1.81 -11.21 5.78
CA MET A 70 1.76 -10.26 4.67
C MET A 70 3.09 -9.54 4.47
N ASN A 71 3.47 -9.36 3.19
CA ASN A 71 4.70 -8.66 2.81
C ASN A 71 4.47 -7.16 2.57
N LEU A 72 3.24 -6.77 2.29
CA LEU A 72 2.87 -5.39 1.98
C LEU A 72 1.39 -5.15 2.30
N PHE A 73 1.08 -3.99 2.87
CA PHE A 73 -0.29 -3.48 2.97
C PHE A 73 -0.49 -2.39 1.93
N VAL A 74 -1.49 -2.56 1.06
CA VAL A 74 -1.96 -1.52 0.13
C VAL A 74 -3.20 -0.89 0.72
N VAL A 75 -3.18 0.43 0.87
CA VAL A 75 -4.25 1.20 1.53
C VAL A 75 -4.84 2.21 0.54
N PRO A 76 -5.92 1.86 -0.17
CA PRO A 76 -6.66 2.85 -0.95
C PRO A 76 -7.29 3.87 -0.01
N VAL A 77 -6.79 5.10 -0.04
CA VAL A 77 -7.26 6.17 0.83
C VAL A 77 -8.49 6.81 0.19
N THR A 78 -9.65 6.56 0.77
CA THR A 78 -10.93 7.12 0.36
C THR A 78 -11.54 7.92 1.50
N HIS A 79 -12.54 8.74 1.18
CA HIS A 79 -13.30 9.45 2.20
C HIS A 79 -13.95 8.48 3.20
N ARG A 80 -14.51 7.35 2.71
CA ARG A 80 -15.10 6.33 3.59
C ARG A 80 -14.07 5.70 4.52
N PHE A 81 -12.89 5.34 3.99
CA PHE A 81 -11.81 4.79 4.80
C PHE A 81 -11.44 5.70 5.98
N LEU A 82 -11.43 7.03 5.76
CA LEU A 82 -11.00 7.99 6.79
C LEU A 82 -12.12 8.40 7.75
N ILE A 83 -13.39 8.34 7.36
CA ILE A 83 -14.51 8.94 8.14
C ILE A 83 -15.47 7.90 8.68
N GLU A 84 -15.81 6.86 7.90
CA GLU A 84 -16.71 5.81 8.37
C GLU A 84 -15.95 4.86 9.32
N ASP A 85 -16.64 4.37 10.35
CA ASP A 85 -16.08 3.33 11.23
C ASP A 85 -15.79 2.05 10.44
N ASN A 86 -14.52 1.63 10.47
CA ASN A 86 -14.11 0.44 9.74
C ASN A 86 -12.87 -0.20 10.39
N ARG A 87 -12.80 -1.52 10.31
CA ARG A 87 -11.72 -2.33 10.86
C ARG A 87 -10.36 -2.02 10.21
N ALA A 88 -10.34 -1.66 8.93
CA ALA A 88 -9.11 -1.37 8.21
C ALA A 88 -8.35 -0.20 8.85
N LEU A 89 -9.06 0.88 9.22
CA LEU A 89 -8.46 2.04 9.89
C LEU A 89 -8.22 1.79 11.38
N SER A 90 -9.16 1.11 12.08
CA SER A 90 -9.11 0.97 13.55
C SER A 90 -8.20 -0.16 14.03
N PHE A 91 -7.96 -1.18 13.21
CA PHE A 91 -7.17 -2.36 13.60
C PHE A 91 -6.06 -2.73 12.60
N GLU A 92 -6.38 -2.90 11.31
CA GLU A 92 -5.44 -3.47 10.33
C GLU A 92 -4.25 -2.55 10.06
N LEU A 93 -4.50 -1.27 9.84
CA LEU A 93 -3.43 -0.28 9.61
C LEU A 93 -2.55 -0.10 10.85
N PRO A 94 -3.09 0.09 12.07
CA PRO A 94 -2.30 0.09 13.31
C PRO A 94 -1.48 -1.19 13.52
N TYR A 95 -2.03 -2.35 13.18
CA TYR A 95 -1.32 -3.61 13.24
C TYR A 95 -0.08 -3.62 12.32
N ALA A 96 -0.25 -3.19 11.06
CA ALA A 96 0.87 -3.11 10.11
C ALA A 96 1.97 -2.16 10.61
N ILE A 97 1.60 -0.99 11.14
CA ILE A 97 2.53 -0.01 11.71
C ILE A 97 3.31 -0.63 12.88
N LYS A 98 2.61 -1.23 13.84
CA LYS A 98 3.21 -1.85 15.03
C LYS A 98 4.19 -2.97 14.69
N ASN A 99 3.91 -3.73 13.64
CA ASN A 99 4.73 -4.88 13.24
C ASN A 99 5.74 -4.56 12.13
N ASN A 100 5.93 -3.28 11.79
CA ASN A 100 6.84 -2.82 10.73
C ASN A 100 6.59 -3.50 9.37
N ILE A 101 5.34 -3.84 9.06
CA ILE A 101 4.98 -4.34 7.74
C ILE A 101 4.94 -3.13 6.79
N PRO A 102 5.58 -3.19 5.61
CA PRO A 102 5.53 -2.12 4.63
C PRO A 102 4.10 -1.71 4.28
N ILE A 103 3.84 -0.40 4.20
CA ILE A 103 2.53 0.15 3.91
C ILE A 103 2.63 1.05 2.68
N LEU A 104 1.71 0.86 1.73
CA LEU A 104 1.58 1.69 0.54
C LEU A 104 0.19 2.36 0.52
N PRO A 105 0.03 3.54 1.08
CA PRO A 105 -1.17 4.33 0.91
C PRO A 105 -1.24 4.90 -0.50
N LEU A 106 -2.40 4.75 -1.14
CA LEU A 106 -2.70 5.26 -2.48
C LEU A 106 -3.74 6.36 -2.37
N ILE A 107 -3.36 7.61 -2.61
CA ILE A 107 -4.24 8.79 -2.55
C ILE A 107 -4.54 9.22 -3.98
N LYS A 108 -5.82 9.13 -4.39
CA LYS A 108 -6.31 9.60 -5.69
C LYS A 108 -6.88 11.01 -5.63
N ASP A 109 -7.32 11.45 -4.47
CA ASP A 109 -7.90 12.77 -4.22
C ASP A 109 -6.98 13.52 -3.25
N SER A 110 -6.27 14.52 -3.74
CA SER A 110 -5.36 15.34 -2.94
C SER A 110 -6.02 16.06 -1.78
N ALA A 111 -7.34 16.32 -1.86
CA ALA A 111 -8.11 16.90 -0.76
C ALA A 111 -8.11 16.03 0.49
N LEU A 112 -7.89 14.70 0.34
CA LEU A 112 -7.83 13.76 1.47
C LEU A 112 -6.48 13.75 2.19
N THR A 113 -5.44 14.37 1.63
CA THR A 113 -4.08 14.31 2.17
C THR A 113 -3.98 14.84 3.60
N ASN A 114 -4.58 15.98 3.88
CA ASN A 114 -4.54 16.57 5.22
C ASN A 114 -5.26 15.69 6.24
N LEU A 115 -6.44 15.18 5.88
CA LEU A 115 -7.22 14.29 6.73
C LEU A 115 -6.51 12.94 6.96
N PHE A 116 -5.85 12.41 5.93
CA PHE A 116 -5.03 11.20 6.05
C PHE A 116 -3.88 11.40 7.05
N ASN A 117 -3.13 12.50 6.93
CA ASN A 117 -2.04 12.81 7.85
C ASN A 117 -2.52 13.03 9.30
N GLU A 118 -3.69 13.63 9.47
CA GLU A 118 -4.30 13.80 10.79
C GLU A 118 -4.67 12.47 11.44
N LYS A 119 -5.29 11.57 10.68
CA LYS A 119 -5.82 10.28 11.17
C LYS A 119 -4.76 9.19 11.30
N CYS A 120 -3.83 9.12 10.34
CA CYS A 120 -2.88 8.01 10.20
C CYS A 120 -1.44 8.42 10.55
N GLY A 121 -1.20 9.71 10.86
CA GLY A 121 0.14 10.25 11.06
C GLY A 121 0.88 10.43 9.72
N TYR A 122 2.16 10.78 9.82
CA TYR A 122 3.00 11.04 8.64
C TYR A 122 3.52 9.75 8.00
N ILE A 123 2.60 8.92 7.49
CA ILE A 123 2.97 7.76 6.68
C ILE A 123 3.22 8.23 5.24
N GLN A 124 4.34 7.81 4.66
CA GLN A 124 4.63 8.13 3.27
C GLN A 124 3.57 7.49 2.35
N TYR A 125 3.01 8.28 1.45
CA TYR A 125 1.97 7.85 0.52
C TYR A 125 2.35 8.11 -0.93
N LEU A 126 1.69 7.41 -1.86
CA LEU A 126 1.79 7.64 -3.28
C LEU A 126 0.55 8.41 -3.76
N SER A 127 0.76 9.65 -4.25
CA SER A 127 -0.28 10.39 -4.95
C SER A 127 -0.43 9.86 -6.38
N LEU A 128 -1.66 9.56 -6.78
CA LEU A 128 -1.98 9.07 -8.13
C LEU A 128 -2.60 10.15 -9.02
N GLU A 129 -2.75 11.39 -8.51
CA GLU A 129 -3.45 12.46 -9.25
C GLU A 129 -2.60 13.19 -10.27
N ASN A 130 -1.29 13.27 -10.10
CA ASN A 130 -0.46 14.11 -10.97
C ASN A 130 0.84 13.43 -11.36
N ASP A 131 1.18 13.54 -12.63
CA ASP A 131 2.56 13.46 -13.07
C ASP A 131 3.30 14.65 -12.45
N ASP A 132 4.26 14.37 -11.55
CA ASP A 132 5.04 15.45 -10.95
C ASP A 132 5.85 16.19 -12.01
N GLU A 133 6.17 17.45 -11.73
CA GLU A 133 7.13 18.27 -12.49
C GLU A 133 8.49 17.59 -12.74
N ILE A 134 8.75 16.44 -12.12
CA ILE A 134 9.99 15.65 -12.22
C ILE A 134 9.91 14.54 -13.29
N GLY A 135 8.77 14.38 -13.98
CA GLY A 135 8.67 13.54 -15.19
C GLY A 135 8.46 12.05 -14.97
N PHE A 136 8.25 11.56 -13.76
CA PHE A 136 7.85 10.17 -13.54
C PHE A 136 6.34 10.05 -13.42
N SER A 137 5.73 9.17 -14.23
CA SER A 137 4.30 8.88 -14.13
C SER A 137 3.98 8.19 -12.79
N SER A 138 2.74 8.33 -12.32
CA SER A 138 2.26 7.64 -11.11
C SER A 138 2.43 6.12 -11.21
N ASP A 139 2.32 5.56 -12.41
CA ASP A 139 2.50 4.12 -12.66
C ASP A 139 3.97 3.69 -12.51
N GLU A 140 4.94 4.52 -12.90
CA GLU A 140 6.38 4.25 -12.70
C GLU A 140 6.78 4.30 -11.22
N LYS A 141 6.24 5.25 -10.45
CA LYS A 141 6.44 5.33 -9.00
C LYS A 141 5.86 4.11 -8.30
N LEU A 142 4.63 3.72 -8.66
CA LEU A 142 3.98 2.52 -8.15
C LEU A 142 4.82 1.27 -8.45
N LYS A 143 5.28 1.13 -9.69
CA LYS A 143 6.15 0.03 -10.13
C LYS A 143 7.43 -0.03 -9.30
N LYS A 144 8.12 1.08 -9.16
CA LYS A 144 9.37 1.17 -8.39
C LYS A 144 9.15 0.76 -6.93
N TYR A 145 8.13 1.31 -6.28
CA TYR A 145 7.83 1.04 -4.88
C TYR A 145 7.50 -0.44 -4.64
N ILE A 146 6.56 -0.99 -5.41
CA ILE A 146 6.12 -2.39 -5.25
C ILE A 146 7.26 -3.37 -5.56
N SER A 147 8.01 -3.13 -6.64
CA SER A 147 9.13 -4.00 -7.01
C SER A 147 10.21 -4.00 -5.93
N THR A 148 10.51 -2.86 -5.34
CA THR A 148 11.49 -2.75 -4.25
C THR A 148 11.09 -3.57 -3.03
N ILE A 149 9.82 -3.57 -2.67
CA ILE A 149 9.34 -4.27 -1.46
C ILE A 149 9.16 -5.77 -1.69
N LEU A 150 8.58 -6.16 -2.84
CA LEU A 150 8.12 -7.54 -3.04
C LEU A 150 9.13 -8.46 -3.74
N LEU A 151 10.18 -7.93 -4.37
CA LEU A 151 11.15 -8.75 -5.10
C LEU A 151 12.30 -9.32 -4.25
N GLY A 152 12.28 -9.10 -2.93
CA GLY A 152 13.22 -9.71 -1.98
C GLY A 152 14.64 -9.14 -2.00
N ASP A 153 15.47 -9.59 -1.03
CA ASP A 153 16.77 -8.99 -0.70
C ASP A 153 17.80 -8.98 -1.84
N GLU A 154 17.87 -10.02 -2.68
CA GLU A 154 18.86 -10.04 -3.78
C GLU A 154 18.56 -9.01 -4.87
N THR A 155 17.30 -8.89 -5.25
CA THR A 155 16.88 -7.91 -6.26
C THR A 155 16.88 -6.51 -5.66
N THR A 156 16.48 -6.37 -4.39
CA THR A 156 16.56 -5.12 -3.63
C THR A 156 18.01 -4.67 -3.48
N LYS A 157 18.96 -5.61 -3.25
CA LYS A 157 20.38 -5.34 -3.18
C LYS A 157 20.93 -4.90 -4.54
N LYS A 158 20.58 -5.59 -5.63
CA LYS A 158 20.95 -5.19 -7.00
C LYS A 158 20.36 -3.84 -7.39
N ILE A 159 19.11 -3.56 -6.98
CA ILE A 159 18.48 -2.25 -7.19
C ILE A 159 19.14 -1.19 -6.31
N ARG A 160 19.49 -1.50 -5.08
CA ARG A 160 20.22 -0.60 -4.16
C ARG A 160 21.62 -0.30 -4.68
N ASP A 161 22.35 -1.32 -5.14
CA ASP A 161 23.71 -1.20 -5.70
C ASP A 161 23.72 -0.47 -7.06
N ALA A 162 22.64 -0.58 -7.86
CA ALA A 162 22.46 0.16 -9.11
C ALA A 162 21.96 1.61 -8.90
N PHE A 163 21.39 1.90 -7.75
CA PHE A 163 20.88 3.23 -7.37
C PHE A 163 21.58 3.69 -6.08
N ASP A 164 22.90 3.75 -6.11
CA ASP A 164 23.68 4.34 -5.02
C ASP A 164 23.05 5.70 -4.65
N ALA A 165 22.43 5.71 -3.47
CA ALA A 165 21.83 6.87 -2.85
C ALA A 165 20.59 7.50 -3.52
N TYR A 166 19.45 6.79 -3.60
CA TYR A 166 18.18 7.51 -3.49
C TYR A 166 17.86 7.74 -2.00
N ILE A 167 18.49 8.75 -1.44
CA ILE A 167 18.01 9.38 -0.21
C ILE A 167 16.69 10.03 -0.59
N PHE A 168 15.58 9.49 -0.11
CA PHE A 168 14.29 10.18 -0.13
C PHE A 168 14.40 11.35 0.85
N LEU A 169 14.86 12.48 0.34
CA LEU A 169 14.81 13.74 1.09
C LEU A 169 13.36 14.20 1.10
N SER A 170 12.63 13.80 2.15
CA SER A 170 11.37 14.44 2.51
C SER A 170 11.69 15.86 2.96
N TYR A 171 11.57 16.84 2.07
CA TYR A 171 11.78 18.25 2.38
C TYR A 171 10.53 19.05 2.05
N ARG A 172 10.29 20.10 2.84
CA ARG A 172 9.22 21.06 2.53
C ARG A 172 9.58 21.75 1.22
N LYS A 173 8.56 22.06 0.37
CA LYS A 173 8.77 22.77 -0.92
C LYS A 173 9.70 23.98 -0.84
N LYS A 174 9.68 24.71 0.31
CA LYS A 174 10.58 25.85 0.56
C LYS A 174 12.05 25.49 0.76
N ASP A 175 12.35 24.23 1.07
CA ASP A 175 13.70 23.74 1.35
C ASP A 175 14.34 23.06 0.12
N LYS A 176 13.65 23.06 -1.04
CA LYS A 176 14.09 22.50 -2.33
C LYS A 176 15.49 22.99 -2.74
N LYS A 177 15.81 24.25 -2.43
CA LYS A 177 17.10 24.87 -2.74
C LYS A 177 18.29 24.17 -2.05
N TYR A 178 18.09 23.65 -0.86
CA TYR A 178 19.13 22.95 -0.10
C TYR A 178 19.20 21.47 -0.47
N ALA A 179 18.07 20.85 -0.79
CA ALA A 179 18.01 19.45 -1.21
C ALA A 179 18.68 19.18 -2.56
N ASN A 180 18.74 20.16 -3.45
CA ASN A 180 19.41 20.06 -4.74
C ASN A 180 20.95 20.27 -4.68
N GLN A 181 21.51 20.51 -3.49
CA GLN A 181 22.96 20.70 -3.28
C GLN A 181 23.63 19.45 -2.68
N LEU A 182 22.86 18.42 -2.36
CA LEU A 182 23.31 17.10 -1.89
C LEU A 182 23.33 16.09 -3.04
#